data_3b80f4f13b3061a2a0286551a187ed1f
#
_entry.id   3b80f4f13b3061a2a0286551a187ed1f
#
_cell.length_a   1.000
_cell.length_b   1.000
_cell.length_c   1.000
_cell.angle_alpha   90.00
_cell.angle_beta   90.00
_cell.angle_gamma   90.00
#
_symmetry.space_group_name_H-M   'P 1'
#
loop_
_entity.id
_entity.type
_entity.pdbx_description
1 polymer ?
#
loop_
_entity_poly.entity_id
_entity_poly.type
_entity_poly.pdbx_seq_one_letter_code
_entity_poly.pdbx_strand_id
1 'polypeptide(L)'
;HTMMGRDMVKETNLDKYIKNPSSGNYREKYYTYKGKLPSNEVTLYEDHDLEKGHFWNLSIDLTACTGCGECVISCQAENNIPVVGKEEMRKSRDMHWMRIDRYYSSEMTKEVSKKEDISSIKMYAEMEEPSENPEVVFQPVMCMHCNHAPCENVCPVAATTHSNEGLNQMTYNRCIGTRYCANNCPYKVRRFNWFLYSENDRFDYHMNDDLGKMVLNPDVVVRSRGVIEKCSMCIQKIQALKLEAKIKGEPIKDEDAQTVCASSCSTNAIVFGDYNNKDSEVRKLRKDERAYDLLDHLNVRPSVFYQTKVRNKQNA
;
A
#
# COMPACT_ATOMS: atom_id res chain seq x y z
N HIS A 1 8.57 -0.35 -18.02
CA HIS A 1 9.55 0.34 -17.17
C HIS A 1 10.15 -0.62 -16.17
N THR A 2 11.45 -0.62 -16.02
CA THR A 2 12.19 -1.51 -15.13
C THR A 2 12.18 -1.00 -13.68
N MET A 3 12.42 -1.90 -12.74
CA MET A 3 12.67 -1.54 -11.33
C MET A 3 14.03 -0.83 -11.13
N MET A 4 14.87 -0.73 -12.17
CA MET A 4 16.18 -0.10 -12.17
C MET A 4 17.06 -0.53 -10.98
N GLY A 5 17.05 -1.82 -10.67
CA GLY A 5 17.80 -2.41 -9.57
C GLY A 5 17.31 -2.14 -8.17
N ARG A 6 16.15 -1.49 -8.03
CA ARG A 6 15.45 -1.35 -6.74
C ARG A 6 14.52 -2.54 -6.52
N ASP A 7 14.61 -3.17 -5.37
CA ASP A 7 13.80 -4.35 -5.05
C ASP A 7 12.38 -3.93 -4.62
N MET A 8 11.53 -3.65 -5.62
CA MET A 8 10.12 -3.32 -5.41
C MET A 8 9.32 -4.56 -5.01
N VAL A 9 9.70 -5.72 -5.54
CA VAL A 9 9.12 -7.03 -5.22
C VAL A 9 10.23 -7.94 -4.75
N LYS A 10 10.01 -8.60 -3.62
CA LYS A 10 10.91 -9.63 -3.09
C LYS A 10 10.31 -11.00 -3.36
N GLU A 11 11.12 -11.88 -3.93
CA GLU A 11 10.69 -13.24 -4.26
C GLU A 11 11.80 -14.26 -4.05
N THR A 12 11.39 -15.52 -3.84
CA THR A 12 12.28 -16.66 -3.68
C THR A 12 11.62 -17.93 -4.21
N ASN A 13 12.40 -18.99 -4.40
CA ASN A 13 11.89 -20.31 -4.74
C ASN A 13 11.67 -21.16 -3.48
N LEU A 14 10.74 -22.11 -3.54
CA LEU A 14 10.35 -22.96 -2.42
C LEU A 14 11.55 -23.70 -1.81
N ASP A 15 12.44 -24.26 -2.64
CA ASP A 15 13.64 -24.97 -2.16
C ASP A 15 14.58 -24.07 -1.35
N LYS A 16 14.72 -22.81 -1.74
CA LYS A 16 15.52 -21.83 -1.01
C LYS A 16 14.83 -21.40 0.27
N TYR A 17 13.51 -21.22 0.22
CA TYR A 17 12.70 -20.86 1.37
C TYR A 17 12.71 -21.94 2.46
N ILE A 18 12.57 -23.20 2.10
CA ILE A 18 12.63 -24.33 3.07
C ILE A 18 13.99 -24.36 3.79
N LYS A 19 15.09 -24.07 3.06
CA LYS A 19 16.44 -24.04 3.65
C LYS A 19 16.70 -22.78 4.48
N ASN A 20 16.17 -21.66 4.05
CA ASN A 20 16.31 -20.37 4.69
C ASN A 20 15.03 -19.54 4.51
N PRO A 21 14.16 -19.45 5.54
CA PRO A 21 12.90 -18.69 5.47
C PRO A 21 13.06 -17.20 5.13
N SER A 22 14.22 -16.59 5.41
CA SER A 22 14.51 -15.21 5.03
C SER A 22 15.03 -15.05 3.59
N SER A 23 15.11 -16.13 2.80
CA SER A 23 15.58 -16.07 1.42
C SER A 23 14.71 -15.12 0.58
N GLY A 24 15.35 -14.31 -0.28
CA GLY A 24 14.68 -13.27 -1.05
C GLY A 24 14.34 -12.00 -0.28
N ASN A 25 14.42 -11.99 1.04
CA ASN A 25 14.17 -10.82 1.88
C ASN A 25 15.47 -10.10 2.26
N TYR A 26 16.16 -9.58 1.26
CA TYR A 26 17.37 -8.79 1.49
C TYR A 26 17.03 -7.39 1.98
N ARG A 27 17.77 -6.91 3.01
CA ARG A 27 17.72 -5.50 3.47
C ARG A 27 19.05 -4.83 3.20
N GLU A 28 19.00 -3.65 2.60
CA GLU A 28 20.19 -2.84 2.40
C GLU A 28 20.74 -2.34 3.74
N LYS A 29 22.09 -2.30 3.83
CA LYS A 29 22.81 -1.76 4.98
C LYS A 29 23.67 -0.60 4.52
N TYR A 30 23.65 0.47 5.30
CA TYR A 30 24.37 1.71 5.01
C TYR A 30 25.60 1.84 5.89
N TYR A 31 26.66 2.37 5.33
CA TYR A 31 27.88 2.67 6.09
C TYR A 31 27.65 3.93 6.92
N THR A 32 27.85 3.83 8.21
CA THR A 32 27.80 4.93 9.17
C THR A 32 29.09 4.94 10.00
N TYR A 33 29.27 5.97 10.82
CA TYR A 33 30.42 6.02 11.76
C TYR A 33 30.35 4.88 12.83
N LYS A 34 29.17 4.26 13.02
CA LYS A 34 28.96 3.10 13.91
C LYS A 34 29.12 1.76 13.17
N GLY A 35 29.49 1.78 11.90
CA GLY A 35 29.57 0.59 11.06
C GLY A 35 28.40 0.46 10.07
N LYS A 36 28.15 -0.75 9.58
CA LYS A 36 27.04 -1.05 8.67
C LYS A 36 25.74 -1.24 9.43
N LEU A 37 24.81 -0.31 9.27
CA LEU A 37 23.48 -0.36 9.89
C LEU A 37 22.37 -0.49 8.84
N PRO A 38 21.27 -1.18 9.17
CA PRO A 38 20.09 -1.19 8.30
C PRO A 38 19.41 0.20 8.29
N SER A 39 18.62 0.49 7.25
CA SER A 39 17.99 1.80 7.05
C SER A 39 17.15 2.27 8.26
N ASN A 40 16.46 1.36 8.91
CA ASN A 40 15.60 1.65 10.06
C ASN A 40 16.35 2.12 11.32
N GLU A 41 17.65 1.92 11.38
CA GLU A 41 18.50 2.42 12.48
C GLU A 41 19.19 3.76 12.14
N VAL A 42 19.02 4.25 10.89
CA VAL A 42 19.61 5.48 10.40
C VAL A 42 18.52 6.52 10.18
N THR A 43 18.13 7.24 11.21
CA THR A 43 17.10 8.27 11.14
C THR A 43 17.44 9.48 11.99
N LEU A 44 16.95 10.65 11.56
CA LEU A 44 16.94 11.91 12.32
C LEU A 44 15.55 12.23 12.88
N TYR A 45 14.53 11.45 12.50
CA TYR A 45 13.16 11.63 12.99
C TYR A 45 13.00 10.93 14.34
N GLU A 46 12.27 11.58 15.24
CA GLU A 46 11.77 10.94 16.44
C GLU A 46 10.61 10.02 16.09
N ASP A 47 10.54 8.88 16.77
CA ASP A 47 9.46 7.92 16.57
C ASP A 47 8.18 8.40 17.27
N HIS A 48 7.04 8.15 16.64
CA HIS A 48 5.75 8.30 17.30
C HIS A 48 5.62 7.26 18.43
N ASP A 49 5.05 7.65 19.56
CA ASP A 49 4.66 6.71 20.63
C ASP A 49 3.41 5.95 20.20
N LEU A 50 3.61 4.79 19.58
CA LEU A 50 2.55 3.90 19.09
C LEU A 50 2.34 2.68 20.00
N GLU A 51 2.98 2.65 21.17
CA GLU A 51 2.84 1.54 22.11
C GLU A 51 1.55 1.62 22.94
N LYS A 52 0.95 2.81 22.99
CA LYS A 52 -0.27 3.07 23.76
C LYS A 52 -1.52 3.01 22.88
N GLY A 53 -2.46 2.15 23.26
CA GLY A 53 -3.71 1.98 22.51
C GLY A 53 -3.55 1.05 21.32
N HIS A 54 -4.28 1.31 20.24
CA HIS A 54 -4.23 0.52 19.03
C HIS A 54 -3.12 0.99 18.10
N PHE A 55 -2.51 0.06 17.37
CA PHE A 55 -1.61 0.36 16.27
C PHE A 55 -2.00 -0.48 15.05
N TRP A 56 -2.75 0.13 14.15
CA TRP A 56 -3.34 -0.55 12.99
C TRP A 56 -2.30 -0.85 11.91
N ASN A 57 -2.19 -2.11 11.57
CA ASN A 57 -1.26 -2.60 10.54
C ASN A 57 -2.00 -3.48 9.52
N LEU A 58 -1.42 -3.61 8.33
CA LEU A 58 -1.95 -4.43 7.26
C LEU A 58 -0.83 -5.20 6.57
N SER A 59 -1.01 -6.50 6.42
CA SER A 59 -0.11 -7.41 5.69
C SER A 59 -0.68 -7.78 4.34
N ILE A 60 0.18 -7.91 3.32
CA ILE A 60 -0.18 -8.40 1.99
C ILE A 60 0.75 -9.54 1.61
N ASP A 61 0.23 -10.76 1.48
CA ASP A 61 1.00 -11.91 1.02
C ASP A 61 1.01 -11.98 -0.51
N LEU A 62 2.19 -11.74 -1.10
CA LEU A 62 2.36 -11.79 -2.56
C LEU A 62 2.29 -13.21 -3.10
N THR A 63 2.44 -14.24 -2.26
CA THR A 63 2.26 -15.65 -2.67
C THR A 63 0.79 -15.96 -2.87
N ALA A 64 -0.06 -15.52 -1.95
CA ALA A 64 -1.50 -15.76 -1.99
C ALA A 64 -2.23 -14.83 -2.97
N CYS A 65 -1.67 -13.63 -3.26
CA CYS A 65 -2.31 -12.66 -4.15
C CYS A 65 -2.36 -13.15 -5.60
N THR A 66 -3.57 -13.26 -6.15
CA THR A 66 -3.84 -13.65 -7.56
C THR A 66 -4.04 -12.46 -8.48
N GLY A 67 -4.11 -11.24 -7.96
CA GLY A 67 -4.35 -10.03 -8.75
C GLY A 67 -5.78 -9.89 -9.28
N CYS A 68 -6.76 -10.52 -8.65
CA CYS A 68 -8.17 -10.55 -9.11
C CYS A 68 -8.83 -9.15 -9.15
N GLY A 69 -8.36 -8.18 -8.35
CA GLY A 69 -8.89 -6.81 -8.33
C GLY A 69 -10.08 -6.60 -7.39
N GLU A 70 -10.59 -7.62 -6.72
CA GLU A 70 -11.76 -7.53 -5.82
C GLU A 70 -11.55 -6.50 -4.70
N CYS A 71 -10.36 -6.46 -4.12
CA CYS A 71 -10.00 -5.46 -3.11
C CYS A 71 -10.06 -4.01 -3.63
N VAL A 72 -9.80 -3.78 -4.92
CA VAL A 72 -9.88 -2.44 -5.54
C VAL A 72 -11.34 -2.02 -5.69
N ILE A 73 -12.18 -2.91 -6.21
CA ILE A 73 -13.62 -2.64 -6.41
C ILE A 73 -14.33 -2.42 -5.07
N SER A 74 -14.07 -3.30 -4.10
CA SER A 74 -14.64 -3.19 -2.76
C SER A 74 -14.22 -1.89 -2.06
N CYS A 75 -12.96 -1.47 -2.25
CA CYS A 75 -12.47 -0.20 -1.72
C CYS A 75 -13.20 0.99 -2.35
N GLN A 76 -13.48 0.94 -3.66
CA GLN A 76 -14.21 2.00 -4.34
C GLN A 76 -15.65 2.10 -3.83
N ALA A 77 -16.35 0.98 -3.70
CA ALA A 77 -17.73 0.94 -3.20
C ALA A 77 -17.83 1.43 -1.75
N GLU A 78 -16.99 0.91 -0.87
CA GLU A 78 -17.00 1.26 0.57
C GLU A 78 -16.68 2.74 0.82
N ASN A 79 -15.72 3.29 0.10
CA ASN A 79 -15.16 4.61 0.41
C ASN A 79 -15.67 5.73 -0.51
N ASN A 80 -16.77 5.52 -1.23
CA ASN A 80 -17.34 6.50 -2.18
C ASN A 80 -16.28 7.06 -3.14
N ILE A 81 -15.42 6.19 -3.67
CA ILE A 81 -14.36 6.60 -4.58
C ILE A 81 -14.97 6.74 -5.99
N PRO A 82 -14.84 7.89 -6.65
CA PRO A 82 -15.40 8.07 -7.96
C PRO A 82 -14.75 7.17 -9.02
N VAL A 83 -15.55 6.65 -9.93
CA VAL A 83 -15.11 5.91 -11.12
C VAL A 83 -14.98 6.92 -12.27
N VAL A 84 -13.76 7.15 -12.74
CA VAL A 84 -13.46 8.25 -13.66
C VAL A 84 -13.30 7.82 -15.13
N GLY A 85 -13.25 6.52 -15.39
CA GLY A 85 -13.12 5.97 -16.72
C GLY A 85 -11.72 6.05 -17.32
N LYS A 86 -11.57 5.38 -18.47
CA LYS A 86 -10.27 5.16 -19.15
C LYS A 86 -9.61 6.44 -19.65
N GLU A 87 -10.40 7.42 -20.09
CA GLU A 87 -9.84 8.67 -20.61
C GLU A 87 -9.17 9.52 -19.54
N GLU A 88 -9.77 9.62 -18.36
CA GLU A 88 -9.16 10.32 -17.24
C GLU A 88 -7.92 9.58 -16.70
N MET A 89 -7.96 8.25 -16.73
CA MET A 89 -6.79 7.40 -16.42
C MET A 89 -5.60 7.72 -17.34
N ARG A 90 -5.84 7.86 -18.66
CA ARG A 90 -4.79 8.24 -19.63
C ARG A 90 -4.20 9.64 -19.36
N LYS A 91 -4.96 10.51 -18.72
CA LYS A 91 -4.52 11.86 -18.32
C LYS A 91 -3.89 11.87 -16.92
N SER A 92 -3.62 10.71 -16.34
CA SER A 92 -3.10 10.56 -14.97
C SER A 92 -4.00 11.19 -13.90
N ARG A 93 -5.32 11.09 -14.10
CA ARG A 93 -6.36 11.58 -13.18
C ARG A 93 -7.15 10.43 -12.56
N ASP A 94 -6.49 9.33 -12.32
CA ASP A 94 -7.05 8.17 -11.64
C ASP A 94 -7.44 8.51 -10.19
N MET A 95 -8.56 7.93 -9.74
CA MET A 95 -9.10 8.22 -8.41
C MET A 95 -9.08 7.03 -7.45
N HIS A 96 -8.87 5.82 -7.91
CA HIS A 96 -8.83 4.65 -7.02
C HIS A 96 -7.68 4.74 -6.01
N TRP A 97 -7.99 4.42 -4.75
CA TRP A 97 -7.05 4.53 -3.64
C TRP A 97 -6.08 3.35 -3.56
N MET A 98 -6.46 2.24 -4.17
CA MET A 98 -5.63 1.05 -4.30
C MET A 98 -5.47 0.71 -5.79
N ARG A 99 -4.25 0.37 -6.19
CA ARG A 99 -3.94 -0.17 -7.51
C ARG A 99 -3.23 -1.51 -7.35
N ILE A 100 -3.22 -2.32 -8.39
CA ILE A 100 -2.44 -3.56 -8.43
C ILE A 100 -1.35 -3.38 -9.48
N ASP A 101 -0.12 -3.24 -8.99
CA ASP A 101 1.06 -3.19 -9.84
C ASP A 101 1.41 -4.62 -10.30
N ARG A 102 1.88 -4.76 -11.54
CA ARG A 102 2.26 -6.03 -12.14
C ARG A 102 3.71 -5.99 -12.52
N TYR A 103 4.48 -6.94 -12.04
CA TYR A 103 5.89 -7.09 -12.36
C TYR A 103 6.09 -8.39 -13.11
N TYR A 104 6.67 -8.30 -14.30
CA TYR A 104 6.92 -9.43 -15.18
C TYR A 104 8.40 -9.79 -15.13
N SER A 105 8.71 -11.09 -15.21
CA SER A 105 10.08 -11.54 -15.40
C SER A 105 10.56 -11.20 -16.80
N SER A 106 11.85 -10.88 -16.92
CA SER A 106 12.57 -10.71 -18.17
C SER A 106 13.67 -11.76 -18.27
N GLU A 107 14.07 -12.12 -19.48
CA GLU A 107 15.22 -12.99 -19.70
C GLU A 107 16.53 -12.28 -19.35
N MET A 108 16.56 -10.96 -19.52
CA MET A 108 17.70 -10.15 -19.10
C MET A 108 17.72 -9.95 -17.59
N THR A 109 18.80 -10.36 -16.97
CA THR A 109 19.07 -10.13 -15.54
C THR A 109 20.45 -9.50 -15.33
N LYS A 110 20.71 -8.98 -14.14
CA LYS A 110 22.06 -8.48 -13.79
C LYS A 110 23.16 -9.55 -13.90
N GLU A 111 22.78 -10.81 -13.68
CA GLU A 111 23.72 -11.94 -13.79
C GLU A 111 24.02 -12.26 -15.24
N VAL A 112 22.99 -12.28 -16.10
CA VAL A 112 23.15 -12.45 -17.55
C VAL A 112 23.98 -11.31 -18.13
N SER A 113 23.65 -10.06 -17.80
CA SER A 113 24.39 -8.88 -18.27
C SER A 113 25.88 -8.93 -17.91
N LYS A 114 26.24 -9.40 -16.71
CA LYS A 114 27.62 -9.57 -16.29
C LYS A 114 28.34 -10.69 -17.04
N LYS A 115 27.65 -11.79 -17.36
CA LYS A 115 28.24 -12.90 -18.13
C LYS A 115 28.49 -12.53 -19.58
N GLU A 116 27.61 -11.73 -20.17
CA GLU A 116 27.64 -11.34 -21.57
C GLU A 116 28.33 -9.98 -21.83
N ASP A 117 28.86 -9.37 -20.75
CA ASP A 117 29.54 -8.05 -20.80
C ASP A 117 28.65 -6.94 -21.42
N ILE A 118 27.37 -6.96 -21.10
CA ILE A 118 26.38 -6.02 -21.60
C ILE A 118 26.43 -4.73 -20.77
N SER A 119 26.45 -3.57 -21.44
CA SER A 119 26.44 -2.27 -20.77
C SER A 119 25.14 -2.08 -19.95
N SER A 120 25.22 -1.32 -18.84
CA SER A 120 24.07 -1.07 -17.97
C SER A 120 22.88 -0.43 -18.70
N ILE A 121 23.14 0.45 -19.67
CA ILE A 121 22.06 1.11 -20.45
C ILE A 121 21.32 0.06 -21.28
N LYS A 122 22.05 -0.80 -22.00
CA LYS A 122 21.45 -1.86 -22.81
C LYS A 122 20.73 -2.89 -21.94
N MET A 123 21.33 -3.28 -20.81
CA MET A 123 20.72 -4.18 -19.83
C MET A 123 19.35 -3.65 -19.36
N TYR A 124 19.26 -2.37 -18.98
CA TYR A 124 17.98 -1.82 -18.53
C TYR A 124 16.94 -1.71 -19.66
N ALA A 125 17.35 -1.44 -20.88
CA ALA A 125 16.47 -1.45 -22.03
C ALA A 125 15.90 -2.85 -22.30
N GLU A 126 16.73 -3.88 -22.25
CA GLU A 126 16.31 -5.26 -22.45
C GLU A 126 15.46 -5.81 -21.28
N MET A 127 15.69 -5.32 -20.05
CA MET A 127 14.83 -5.65 -18.88
C MET A 127 13.41 -5.11 -19.02
N GLU A 128 13.13 -4.16 -19.91
CA GLU A 128 11.76 -3.67 -20.16
C GLU A 128 10.92 -4.67 -20.96
N GLU A 129 11.59 -5.56 -21.72
CA GLU A 129 10.91 -6.60 -22.46
C GLU A 129 10.64 -7.81 -21.55
N PRO A 130 9.37 -8.23 -21.43
CA PRO A 130 9.05 -9.45 -20.70
C PRO A 130 9.57 -10.68 -21.44
N SER A 131 9.87 -11.74 -20.71
CA SER A 131 10.19 -13.04 -21.31
C SER A 131 9.01 -13.59 -22.12
N GLU A 132 9.25 -14.53 -23.03
CA GLU A 132 8.19 -15.14 -23.86
C GLU A 132 7.10 -15.78 -22.99
N ASN A 133 7.46 -16.40 -21.87
CA ASN A 133 6.52 -16.92 -20.88
C ASN A 133 6.77 -16.27 -19.51
N PRO A 134 6.29 -15.03 -19.32
CA PRO A 134 6.68 -14.23 -18.18
C PRO A 134 6.02 -14.71 -16.89
N GLU A 135 6.80 -14.80 -15.85
CA GLU A 135 6.27 -14.88 -14.49
C GLU A 135 5.77 -13.52 -14.04
N VAL A 136 4.65 -13.51 -13.36
CA VAL A 136 4.05 -12.28 -12.86
C VAL A 136 3.99 -12.26 -11.35
N VAL A 137 4.23 -11.07 -10.76
CA VAL A 137 3.87 -10.76 -9.39
C VAL A 137 2.84 -9.65 -9.40
N PHE A 138 1.72 -9.89 -8.71
CA PHE A 138 0.70 -8.88 -8.45
C PHE A 138 0.97 -8.26 -7.08
N GLN A 139 1.13 -6.94 -7.05
CA GLN A 139 1.39 -6.20 -5.83
C GLN A 139 0.30 -5.13 -5.64
N PRO A 140 -0.68 -5.36 -4.74
CA PRO A 140 -1.60 -4.30 -4.33
C PRO A 140 -0.84 -3.18 -3.63
N VAL A 141 -1.06 -1.94 -4.07
CA VAL A 141 -0.39 -0.75 -3.52
C VAL A 141 -1.43 0.29 -3.15
N MET A 142 -1.39 0.72 -1.90
CA MET A 142 -2.27 1.73 -1.31
C MET A 142 -1.46 2.71 -0.45
N CYS A 143 -2.11 3.63 0.25
CA CYS A 143 -1.39 4.42 1.25
C CYS A 143 -0.77 3.48 2.30
N MET A 144 0.54 3.59 2.48
CA MET A 144 1.30 2.74 3.40
C MET A 144 1.19 3.20 4.86
N HIS A 145 0.46 4.27 5.14
CA HIS A 145 0.32 4.84 6.48
C HIS A 145 1.67 4.94 7.20
N CYS A 146 2.60 5.66 6.55
CA CYS A 146 3.97 5.79 7.01
C CYS A 146 4.03 6.51 8.35
N ASN A 147 4.82 5.99 9.30
CA ASN A 147 5.02 6.62 10.60
C ASN A 147 6.06 7.75 10.55
N HIS A 148 6.93 7.75 9.51
CA HIS A 148 7.75 8.90 9.12
C HIS A 148 7.27 9.40 7.76
N ALA A 149 6.09 10.02 7.74
CA ALA A 149 5.36 10.30 6.51
C ALA A 149 5.88 11.55 5.78
N PRO A 150 6.55 11.43 4.63
CA PRO A 150 7.07 12.60 3.89
C PRO A 150 5.95 13.51 3.34
N CYS A 151 4.72 13.00 3.26
CA CYS A 151 3.57 13.79 2.85
C CYS A 151 3.01 14.71 3.95
N GLU A 152 3.30 14.44 5.22
CA GLU A 152 2.88 15.29 6.34
C GLU A 152 3.73 16.55 6.41
N ASN A 153 5.04 16.41 6.24
CA ASN A 153 6.00 17.50 6.35
C ASN A 153 5.83 18.59 5.28
N VAL A 154 5.23 18.26 4.14
CA VAL A 154 5.09 19.18 3.01
C VAL A 154 3.70 19.81 2.89
N CYS A 155 2.79 19.49 3.81
CA CYS A 155 1.45 20.06 3.76
C CYS A 155 1.42 21.44 4.43
N PRO A 156 1.19 22.53 3.68
CA PRO A 156 1.27 23.90 4.24
C PRO A 156 0.16 24.22 5.24
N VAL A 157 -0.91 23.43 5.25
CA VAL A 157 -2.10 23.65 6.09
C VAL A 157 -2.35 22.51 7.08
N ALA A 158 -1.39 21.60 7.23
CA ALA A 158 -1.51 20.41 8.07
C ALA A 158 -2.82 19.61 7.82
N ALA A 159 -3.24 19.50 6.55
CA ALA A 159 -4.38 18.68 6.17
C ALA A 159 -4.05 17.18 6.21
N THR A 160 -2.76 16.84 6.20
CA THR A 160 -2.26 15.48 6.39
C THR A 160 -1.60 15.40 7.76
N THR A 161 -2.12 14.56 8.62
CA THR A 161 -1.68 14.43 10.03
C THR A 161 -1.56 12.97 10.42
N HIS A 162 -0.80 12.70 11.47
CA HIS A 162 -0.62 11.37 12.03
C HIS A 162 -1.51 11.17 13.25
N SER A 163 -2.17 10.02 13.34
CA SER A 163 -2.94 9.66 14.54
C SER A 163 -2.09 8.89 15.55
N ASN A 164 -2.51 8.88 16.80
CA ASN A 164 -1.87 8.08 17.85
C ASN A 164 -2.04 6.54 17.64
N GLU A 165 -2.78 6.15 16.62
CA GLU A 165 -3.02 4.74 16.25
C GLU A 165 -2.26 4.33 14.96
N GLY A 166 -1.26 5.12 14.53
CA GLY A 166 -0.45 4.84 13.36
C GLY A 166 -1.12 5.13 12.03
N LEU A 167 -2.24 5.87 12.01
CA LEU A 167 -2.95 6.19 10.78
C LEU A 167 -2.52 7.57 10.25
N ASN A 168 -2.03 7.62 9.03
CA ASN A 168 -1.89 8.87 8.30
C ASN A 168 -3.29 9.33 7.87
N GLN A 169 -3.77 10.42 8.44
CA GLN A 169 -5.12 10.95 8.23
C GLN A 169 -5.13 12.06 7.18
N MET A 170 -6.30 12.31 6.61
CA MET A 170 -6.53 13.40 5.68
C MET A 170 -7.76 14.21 6.12
N THR A 171 -7.53 15.48 6.47
CA THR A 171 -8.59 16.42 6.81
C THR A 171 -9.00 17.18 5.56
N TYR A 172 -10.06 16.72 4.89
CA TYR A 172 -10.48 17.26 3.59
C TYR A 172 -10.79 18.74 3.61
N ASN A 173 -11.44 19.24 4.67
CA ASN A 173 -11.81 20.65 4.81
C ASN A 173 -10.61 21.60 4.95
N ARG A 174 -9.44 21.08 5.31
CA ARG A 174 -8.20 21.87 5.35
C ARG A 174 -7.43 21.83 4.04
N CYS A 175 -7.69 20.85 3.18
CA CYS A 175 -6.93 20.67 1.98
C CYS A 175 -7.19 21.76 0.97
N ILE A 176 -6.15 22.51 0.59
CA ILE A 176 -6.18 23.57 -0.43
C ILE A 176 -5.65 23.13 -1.79
N GLY A 177 -5.34 21.82 -1.95
CA GLY A 177 -5.01 21.24 -3.23
C GLY A 177 -3.63 21.58 -3.81
N THR A 178 -2.64 21.90 -2.99
CA THR A 178 -1.26 22.17 -3.47
C THR A 178 -0.61 20.96 -4.15
N ARG A 179 -1.09 19.75 -3.88
CA ARG A 179 -0.61 18.47 -4.43
C ARG A 179 0.85 18.11 -4.10
N TYR A 180 1.55 18.92 -3.32
CA TYR A 180 2.92 18.60 -2.94
C TYR A 180 3.01 17.27 -2.19
N CYS A 181 2.04 16.94 -1.35
CA CYS A 181 1.98 15.64 -0.68
C CYS A 181 1.87 14.45 -1.64
N ALA A 182 1.24 14.63 -2.82
CA ALA A 182 1.18 13.61 -3.87
C ALA A 182 2.55 13.46 -4.56
N ASN A 183 3.22 14.57 -4.85
CA ASN A 183 4.57 14.55 -5.44
C ASN A 183 5.60 13.92 -4.49
N ASN A 184 5.48 14.20 -3.19
CA ASN A 184 6.43 13.72 -2.17
C ASN A 184 6.13 12.29 -1.70
N CYS A 185 4.98 11.71 -2.06
CA CYS A 185 4.67 10.33 -1.75
C CYS A 185 5.53 9.38 -2.59
N PRO A 186 6.41 8.54 -1.99
CA PRO A 186 7.25 7.62 -2.75
C PRO A 186 6.43 6.51 -3.43
N TYR A 187 5.27 6.17 -2.88
CA TYR A 187 4.37 5.13 -3.39
C TYR A 187 3.38 5.63 -4.44
N LYS A 188 3.28 6.96 -4.64
CA LYS A 188 2.37 7.59 -5.62
C LYS A 188 0.92 7.14 -5.48
N VAL A 189 0.40 7.20 -4.26
CA VAL A 189 -0.94 6.69 -3.89
C VAL A 189 -1.90 7.77 -3.40
N ARG A 190 -1.58 9.03 -3.65
CA ARG A 190 -2.44 10.17 -3.34
C ARG A 190 -3.10 10.67 -4.60
N ARG A 191 -4.44 10.80 -4.56
CA ARG A 191 -5.29 11.14 -5.69
C ARG A 191 -5.82 12.55 -5.55
N PHE A 192 -5.72 13.34 -6.60
CA PHE A 192 -6.28 14.68 -6.60
C PHE A 192 -7.66 14.67 -7.27
N ASN A 193 -8.66 15.17 -6.57
CA ASN A 193 -10.01 15.29 -7.10
C ASN A 193 -10.11 16.53 -8.02
N TRP A 194 -10.00 16.32 -9.31
CA TRP A 194 -10.00 17.38 -10.31
C TRP A 194 -11.38 17.98 -10.54
N PHE A 195 -12.42 17.19 -10.35
CA PHE A 195 -13.80 17.54 -10.64
C PHE A 195 -14.69 17.09 -9.48
N LEU A 196 -15.83 17.71 -9.36
CA LEU A 196 -16.86 17.19 -8.46
C LEU A 196 -17.58 16.04 -9.18
N TYR A 197 -16.99 14.86 -9.13
CA TYR A 197 -17.43 13.68 -9.89
C TYR A 197 -18.84 13.22 -9.53
N SER A 198 -19.31 13.51 -8.32
CA SER A 198 -20.66 13.16 -7.85
C SER A 198 -21.76 14.11 -8.34
N GLU A 199 -21.40 15.22 -8.98
CA GLU A 199 -22.33 16.24 -9.50
C GLU A 199 -21.83 16.81 -10.83
N ASN A 200 -21.39 15.94 -11.72
CA ASN A 200 -20.79 16.36 -12.99
C ASN A 200 -21.27 15.44 -14.12
N ASP A 201 -22.15 15.95 -14.98
CA ASP A 201 -22.78 15.20 -16.08
C ASP A 201 -21.77 14.55 -17.03
N ARG A 202 -20.59 15.10 -17.15
CA ARG A 202 -19.52 14.51 -17.96
C ARG A 202 -19.03 13.17 -17.42
N PHE A 203 -19.12 12.97 -16.11
CA PHE A 203 -18.71 11.76 -15.42
C PHE A 203 -19.89 11.04 -14.79
N ASP A 204 -21.10 11.43 -15.21
CA ASP A 204 -22.32 10.81 -14.71
C ASP A 204 -22.48 9.41 -15.29
N TYR A 205 -22.08 8.46 -14.50
CA TYR A 205 -22.42 7.06 -14.72
C TYR A 205 -23.77 6.72 -14.06
N HIS A 206 -24.75 7.63 -14.17
CA HIS A 206 -26.08 7.54 -13.58
C HIS A 206 -26.08 7.58 -12.03
N MET A 207 -25.11 8.24 -11.44
CA MET A 207 -24.97 8.38 -9.98
C MET A 207 -25.20 9.81 -9.47
N ASN A 208 -25.57 10.74 -10.35
CA ASN A 208 -25.77 12.15 -9.96
C ASN A 208 -27.23 12.45 -9.63
N ASP A 209 -28.17 11.62 -10.01
CA ASP A 209 -29.57 11.73 -9.62
C ASP A 209 -29.78 11.19 -8.18
N ASP A 210 -30.97 11.41 -7.64
CA ASP A 210 -31.29 11.00 -6.27
C ASP A 210 -31.24 9.47 -6.08
N LEU A 211 -31.60 8.69 -7.10
CA LEU A 211 -31.52 7.24 -7.06
C LEU A 211 -30.07 6.74 -7.15
N GLY A 212 -29.28 7.32 -8.04
CA GLY A 212 -27.86 7.00 -8.17
C GLY A 212 -27.07 7.29 -6.89
N LYS A 213 -27.38 8.39 -6.20
CA LYS A 213 -26.77 8.74 -4.92
C LYS A 213 -27.07 7.74 -3.79
N MET A 214 -28.11 6.94 -3.92
CA MET A 214 -28.46 5.90 -2.92
C MET A 214 -27.43 4.77 -2.83
N VAL A 215 -26.53 4.61 -3.79
CA VAL A 215 -25.43 3.61 -3.72
C VAL A 215 -24.27 4.09 -2.83
N LEU A 216 -24.24 5.37 -2.50
CA LEU A 216 -23.17 5.94 -1.69
C LEU A 216 -23.27 5.47 -0.22
N ASN A 217 -22.12 5.15 0.35
CA ASN A 217 -22.01 4.79 1.75
C ASN A 217 -22.24 6.05 2.62
N PRO A 218 -23.29 6.10 3.46
CA PRO A 218 -23.61 7.27 4.28
C PRO A 218 -22.57 7.56 5.37
N ASP A 219 -21.78 6.55 5.77
CA ASP A 219 -20.74 6.69 6.79
C ASP A 219 -19.45 7.34 6.28
N VAL A 220 -19.35 7.53 4.96
CA VAL A 220 -18.15 8.06 4.32
C VAL A 220 -18.47 9.34 3.56
N VAL A 221 -17.77 10.41 3.90
CA VAL A 221 -17.94 11.70 3.21
C VAL A 221 -17.58 11.60 1.72
N VAL A 222 -18.42 12.17 0.86
CA VAL A 222 -18.09 12.40 -0.55
C VAL A 222 -17.23 13.64 -0.65
N ARG A 223 -16.04 13.51 -1.23
CA ARG A 223 -15.06 14.60 -1.28
C ARG A 223 -15.37 15.56 -2.42
N SER A 224 -15.15 16.83 -2.15
CA SER A 224 -15.29 17.89 -3.15
C SER A 224 -14.08 17.94 -4.11
N ARG A 225 -14.22 18.66 -5.21
CA ARG A 225 -13.09 18.95 -6.10
C ARG A 225 -11.99 19.74 -5.35
N GLY A 226 -10.76 19.57 -5.79
CA GLY A 226 -9.61 20.34 -5.31
C GLY A 226 -8.96 19.78 -4.05
N VAL A 227 -9.40 18.63 -3.55
CA VAL A 227 -8.79 17.96 -2.40
C VAL A 227 -7.98 16.74 -2.81
N ILE A 228 -7.06 16.33 -1.95
CA ILE A 228 -6.33 15.06 -2.09
C ILE A 228 -7.08 13.96 -1.34
N GLU A 229 -7.22 12.82 -1.99
CA GLU A 229 -7.79 11.60 -1.45
C GLU A 229 -6.75 10.49 -1.34
N LYS A 230 -6.93 9.57 -0.43
CA LYS A 230 -6.08 8.39 -0.25
C LYS A 230 -6.75 7.35 0.64
N CYS A 231 -6.25 6.13 0.69
CA CYS A 231 -6.70 5.11 1.62
C CYS A 231 -6.71 5.64 3.07
N SER A 232 -7.84 5.44 3.75
CA SER A 232 -8.06 5.80 5.16
C SER A 232 -7.94 4.61 6.12
N MET A 233 -7.62 3.40 5.61
CA MET A 233 -7.79 2.11 6.31
C MET A 233 -9.22 1.88 6.82
N CYS A 234 -10.22 2.31 6.04
CA CYS A 234 -11.63 2.20 6.39
C CYS A 234 -11.89 2.72 7.81
N ILE A 235 -11.44 3.94 8.11
CA ILE A 235 -11.53 4.54 9.44
C ILE A 235 -12.96 4.51 10.02
N GLN A 236 -13.99 4.60 9.17
CA GLN A 236 -15.40 4.47 9.56
C GLN A 236 -15.67 3.12 10.23
N LYS A 237 -15.14 2.02 9.67
CA LYS A 237 -15.29 0.67 10.25
C LYS A 237 -14.53 0.54 11.58
N ILE A 238 -13.32 1.09 11.65
CA ILE A 238 -12.53 1.11 12.88
C ILE A 238 -13.27 1.87 13.98
N GLN A 239 -13.84 3.03 13.67
CA GLN A 239 -14.58 3.84 14.65
C GLN A 239 -15.88 3.17 15.10
N ALA A 240 -16.62 2.53 14.17
CA ALA A 240 -17.80 1.75 14.50
C ALA A 240 -17.46 0.59 15.46
N LEU A 241 -16.40 -0.15 15.16
CA LEU A 241 -15.92 -1.25 16.00
C LEU A 241 -15.50 -0.77 17.40
N LYS A 242 -14.77 0.34 17.48
CA LYS A 242 -14.38 0.94 18.77
C LYS A 242 -15.58 1.38 19.58
N LEU A 243 -16.60 1.95 18.93
CA LEU A 243 -17.84 2.36 19.59
C LEU A 243 -18.59 1.14 20.11
N GLU A 244 -18.71 0.09 19.32
CA GLU A 244 -19.36 -1.15 19.71
C GLU A 244 -18.66 -1.82 20.91
N ALA A 245 -17.34 -1.93 20.85
CA ALA A 245 -16.52 -2.45 21.96
C ALA A 245 -16.72 -1.64 23.25
N LYS A 246 -16.77 -0.30 23.13
CA LYS A 246 -17.04 0.59 24.27
C LYS A 246 -18.44 0.41 24.85
N ILE A 247 -19.45 0.23 24.00
CA ILE A 247 -20.86 0.00 24.46
C ILE A 247 -20.96 -1.35 25.17
N LYS A 248 -20.32 -2.40 24.65
CA LYS A 248 -20.31 -3.74 25.24
C LYS A 248 -19.42 -3.85 26.47
N GLY A 249 -18.46 -2.94 26.65
CA GLY A 249 -17.44 -3.02 27.70
C GLY A 249 -16.42 -4.14 27.48
N GLU A 250 -16.26 -4.61 26.25
CA GLU A 250 -15.36 -5.68 25.85
C GLU A 250 -14.21 -5.15 24.98
N PRO A 251 -13.00 -5.77 25.03
CA PRO A 251 -11.93 -5.42 24.13
C PRO A 251 -12.28 -5.80 22.69
N ILE A 252 -11.69 -5.09 21.72
CA ILE A 252 -11.82 -5.43 20.30
C ILE A 252 -11.17 -6.78 20.04
N LYS A 253 -11.89 -7.69 19.40
CA LYS A 253 -11.36 -8.97 18.94
C LYS A 253 -10.67 -8.78 17.59
N ASP A 254 -9.59 -9.52 17.36
CA ASP A 254 -8.81 -9.43 16.13
C ASP A 254 -9.64 -9.77 14.88
N GLU A 255 -10.51 -10.76 14.99
CA GLU A 255 -11.41 -11.21 13.92
C GLU A 255 -12.44 -10.15 13.48
N ASP A 256 -12.81 -9.24 14.37
CA ASP A 256 -13.75 -8.16 14.08
C ASP A 256 -13.09 -6.96 13.41
N ALA A 257 -11.76 -6.83 13.57
CA ALA A 257 -10.98 -5.74 12.99
C ALA A 257 -10.71 -6.00 11.52
N GLN A 258 -11.58 -5.48 10.63
CA GLN A 258 -11.50 -5.74 9.20
C GLN A 258 -11.60 -4.46 8.37
N THR A 259 -10.68 -4.30 7.41
CA THR A 259 -10.86 -3.35 6.31
C THR A 259 -11.62 -4.04 5.18
N VAL A 260 -12.32 -3.27 4.34
CA VAL A 260 -13.08 -3.87 3.24
C VAL A 260 -12.21 -4.66 2.27
N CYS A 261 -10.98 -4.21 2.01
CA CYS A 261 -10.06 -4.92 1.12
C CYS A 261 -9.54 -6.24 1.72
N ALA A 262 -9.47 -6.35 3.06
CA ALA A 262 -9.15 -7.61 3.73
C ALA A 262 -10.34 -8.56 3.71
N SER A 263 -11.53 -8.08 4.08
CA SER A 263 -12.75 -8.92 4.13
C SER A 263 -13.22 -9.41 2.75
N SER A 264 -12.92 -8.68 1.67
CA SER A 264 -13.25 -9.08 0.30
C SER A 264 -12.18 -9.93 -0.38
N CYS A 265 -11.04 -10.16 0.25
CA CYS A 265 -9.96 -10.90 -0.36
C CYS A 265 -10.24 -12.41 -0.35
N SER A 266 -10.66 -12.97 -1.49
CA SER A 266 -11.03 -14.39 -1.62
C SER A 266 -9.90 -15.37 -1.30
N THR A 267 -8.64 -14.93 -1.38
CA THR A 267 -7.45 -15.75 -1.08
C THR A 267 -6.86 -15.47 0.29
N ASN A 268 -7.47 -14.59 1.09
CA ASN A 268 -6.95 -14.12 2.38
C ASN A 268 -5.50 -13.59 2.30
N ALA A 269 -5.13 -13.04 1.14
CA ALA A 269 -3.81 -12.45 0.95
C ALA A 269 -3.61 -11.15 1.75
N ILE A 270 -4.70 -10.49 2.14
CA ILE A 270 -4.69 -9.23 2.88
C ILE A 270 -5.21 -9.50 4.30
N VAL A 271 -4.38 -9.20 5.29
CA VAL A 271 -4.71 -9.33 6.71
C VAL A 271 -4.54 -7.99 7.39
N PHE A 272 -5.58 -7.54 8.09
CA PHE A 272 -5.60 -6.29 8.85
C PHE A 272 -5.81 -6.59 10.34
N GLY A 273 -5.20 -5.80 11.21
CA GLY A 273 -5.39 -5.97 12.66
C GLY A 273 -4.59 -4.97 13.48
N ASP A 274 -4.70 -5.12 14.80
CA ASP A 274 -3.99 -4.31 15.78
C ASP A 274 -2.63 -4.95 16.12
N TYR A 275 -1.54 -4.28 15.76
CA TYR A 275 -0.20 -4.76 16.07
C TYR A 275 0.11 -4.78 17.59
N ASN A 276 -0.54 -3.94 18.38
CA ASN A 276 -0.35 -3.92 19.84
C ASN A 276 -1.06 -5.09 20.53
N ASN A 277 -2.03 -5.72 19.90
CA ASN A 277 -2.57 -6.99 20.35
C ASN A 277 -1.54 -8.11 20.13
N LYS A 278 -1.10 -8.75 21.22
CA LYS A 278 -0.03 -9.78 21.20
C LYS A 278 -0.44 -11.02 20.41
N ASP A 279 -1.70 -11.31 20.35
CA ASP A 279 -2.26 -12.51 19.73
C ASP A 279 -2.73 -12.29 18.29
N SER A 280 -2.70 -11.03 17.80
CA SER A 280 -3.18 -10.69 16.47
C SER A 280 -2.38 -11.37 15.36
N GLU A 281 -3.09 -11.73 14.29
CA GLU A 281 -2.50 -12.35 13.12
C GLU A 281 -1.52 -11.40 12.41
N VAL A 282 -1.88 -10.12 12.28
CA VAL A 282 -0.99 -9.12 11.64
C VAL A 282 0.35 -8.98 12.37
N ARG A 283 0.36 -9.12 13.71
CA ARG A 283 1.60 -9.10 14.49
C ARG A 283 2.46 -10.34 14.24
N LYS A 284 1.86 -11.51 14.11
CA LYS A 284 2.57 -12.75 13.77
C LYS A 284 3.21 -12.62 12.39
N LEU A 285 2.43 -12.14 11.40
CA LEU A 285 2.91 -11.90 10.04
C LEU A 285 4.02 -10.85 9.97
N ARG A 286 3.97 -9.79 10.81
CA ARG A 286 5.04 -8.77 10.84
C ARG A 286 6.37 -9.33 11.37
N LYS A 287 6.33 -10.34 12.22
CA LYS A 287 7.50 -11.03 12.77
C LYS A 287 7.99 -12.18 11.91
N ASP A 288 7.22 -12.57 10.89
CA ASP A 288 7.63 -13.59 9.94
C ASP A 288 8.88 -13.12 9.17
N GLU A 289 9.79 -14.03 8.88
CA GLU A 289 11.02 -13.75 8.15
C GLU A 289 10.79 -13.33 6.69
N ARG A 290 9.61 -13.61 6.14
CA ARG A 290 9.15 -13.14 4.82
C ARG A 290 8.72 -11.68 4.82
N ALA A 291 8.49 -11.07 6.00
CA ALA A 291 7.96 -9.70 6.10
C ALA A 291 8.97 -8.66 5.61
N TYR A 292 8.55 -7.77 4.72
CA TYR A 292 9.37 -6.65 4.26
C TYR A 292 8.55 -5.38 4.03
N ASP A 293 9.22 -4.25 4.10
CA ASP A 293 8.67 -2.94 3.81
C ASP A 293 9.00 -2.54 2.37
N LEU A 294 8.00 -2.09 1.62
CA LEU A 294 8.23 -1.56 0.28
C LEU A 294 9.09 -0.28 0.36
N LEU A 295 10.18 -0.22 -0.41
CA LEU A 295 11.15 0.88 -0.39
C LEU A 295 11.74 1.11 1.02
N ASP A 296 12.14 0.04 1.71
CA ASP A 296 12.67 0.06 3.06
C ASP A 296 13.87 1.00 3.25
N HIS A 297 14.65 1.21 2.16
CA HIS A 297 15.78 2.15 2.14
C HIS A 297 15.40 3.62 2.39
N LEU A 298 14.13 4.00 2.20
CA LEU A 298 13.64 5.35 2.47
C LEU A 298 13.31 5.59 3.96
N ASN A 299 13.27 4.54 4.76
CA ASN A 299 12.97 4.56 6.19
C ASN A 299 11.71 5.36 6.58
N VAL A 300 10.66 5.25 5.77
CA VAL A 300 9.37 5.92 6.06
C VAL A 300 8.49 5.16 7.04
N ARG A 301 8.92 3.98 7.48
CA ARG A 301 8.27 3.11 8.48
C ARG A 301 6.79 2.86 8.20
N PRO A 302 6.46 2.12 7.14
CA PRO A 302 5.08 1.86 6.75
C PRO A 302 4.37 0.94 7.74
N SER A 303 3.07 1.17 7.97
CA SER A 303 2.17 0.26 8.69
C SER A 303 1.58 -0.82 7.76
N VAL A 304 1.70 -0.66 6.44
CA VAL A 304 1.40 -1.68 5.45
C VAL A 304 2.70 -2.34 5.01
N PHE A 305 2.76 -3.67 5.08
CA PHE A 305 3.95 -4.43 4.74
C PHE A 305 3.59 -5.65 3.88
N TYR A 306 4.58 -6.25 3.27
CA TYR A 306 4.40 -7.37 2.36
C TYR A 306 5.07 -8.63 2.87
N GLN A 307 4.56 -9.79 2.44
CA GLN A 307 5.23 -11.06 2.56
C GLN A 307 5.89 -11.42 1.22
N THR A 308 7.18 -11.80 1.27
CA THR A 308 7.96 -12.23 0.11
C THR A 308 7.21 -13.32 -0.67
N LYS A 309 7.18 -13.21 -2.01
CA LYS A 309 6.58 -14.22 -2.87
C LYS A 309 7.45 -15.48 -2.89
N VAL A 310 6.84 -16.61 -2.58
CA VAL A 310 7.48 -17.93 -2.70
C VAL A 310 6.94 -18.61 -3.95
N ARG A 311 7.82 -18.98 -4.88
CA ARG A 311 7.48 -19.69 -6.13
C ARG A 311 7.76 -21.17 -5.98
N ASN A 312 6.80 -21.98 -6.38
CA ASN A 312 6.99 -23.42 -6.46
C ASN A 312 7.69 -23.77 -7.81
N LYS A 313 8.97 -23.42 -7.90
CA LYS A 313 9.84 -23.77 -9.02
C LYS A 313 11.00 -24.64 -8.51
N GLN A 314 11.28 -25.71 -9.24
CA GLN A 314 12.58 -26.39 -9.14
C GLN A 314 13.60 -25.49 -9.86
N ASN A 315 14.79 -25.32 -9.26
CA ASN A 315 15.88 -24.65 -9.94
C ASN A 315 16.23 -25.42 -11.22
N ALA A 316 16.04 -24.80 -12.37
CA ALA A 316 16.56 -25.31 -13.63
C ALA A 316 18.08 -25.16 -13.66
#